data_f669733f20f26f9cbeebe58f19590baa
#
_entry.id   f669733f20f26f9cbeebe58f19590baa
#
_cell.length_a   1.000
_cell.length_b   1.000
_cell.length_c   1.000
_cell.angle_alpha   90.00
_cell.angle_beta   90.00
_cell.angle_gamma   90.00
#
_symmetry.space_group_name_H-M   'P 1'
#
loop_
_entity.id
_entity.type
_entity.pdbx_description
1 polymer ?
#
loop_
_entity_poly.entity_id
_entity_poly.type
_entity_poly.pdbx_seq_one_letter_code
_entity_poly.pdbx_strand_id
1 'polypeptide(L)'
;MRKDIYKHKNEKYAIFVGEKTPRFGPDMAGISYVYKTYEIQRLHGEFYVFEYIISGQGYVQQNEERHEVHAGDAYILMPGTYQHYGSDFHNPWTKVWFNVNGSLVRHLLSDYSLDTEFVFPSVGDGSKLFEIAETIERNPISSQDQVALLLLQHIQKLSSCLNANAEGNATAYAMKQYIEQHLAEPLSIDSLAEYVHLSRSRALHLYKDVYHTTPYRYYFSLKMELSLSLLSRTSMSISEIAKQLGFNDCQHFSSSFKKFYGVPPLQYRKTTQADA
;
A
#
# COMPACT_ATOMS: atom_id res chain seq x y z
N MET A 1 11.67 -5.06 -35.06
CA MET A 1 10.52 -5.96 -35.17
C MET A 1 10.01 -6.20 -33.76
N ARG A 2 8.99 -5.42 -33.32
CA ARG A 2 8.46 -5.44 -31.95
C ARG A 2 7.67 -6.73 -31.74
N LYS A 3 8.05 -7.57 -30.79
CA LYS A 3 7.19 -8.63 -30.27
C LYS A 3 6.53 -8.12 -29.00
N ASP A 4 5.46 -7.36 -29.15
CA ASP A 4 4.50 -7.20 -28.06
C ASP A 4 3.75 -8.53 -27.94
N ILE A 5 4.00 -9.25 -26.87
CA ILE A 5 3.35 -10.53 -26.61
C ILE A 5 2.02 -10.22 -25.94
N TYR A 6 0.98 -10.04 -26.76
CA TYR A 6 -0.41 -9.92 -26.29
C TYR A 6 -1.03 -11.31 -26.21
N LYS A 7 -1.19 -11.85 -25.00
CA LYS A 7 -1.92 -13.10 -24.77
C LYS A 7 -3.23 -12.81 -24.06
N HIS A 8 -4.35 -13.07 -24.74
CA HIS A 8 -5.71 -13.17 -24.20
C HIS A 8 -6.22 -11.91 -23.44
N LYS A 9 -6.48 -10.83 -24.17
CA LYS A 9 -7.19 -9.67 -23.64
C LYS A 9 -8.50 -9.45 -24.42
N ASN A 10 -9.55 -9.07 -23.70
CA ASN A 10 -10.71 -8.44 -24.25
C ASN A 10 -10.65 -6.96 -23.83
N GLU A 11 -10.58 -6.04 -24.78
CA GLU A 11 -10.44 -4.61 -24.51
C GLU A 11 -11.52 -3.82 -25.24
N LYS A 12 -12.09 -2.86 -24.50
CA LYS A 12 -12.85 -1.76 -25.08
C LYS A 12 -12.01 -0.50 -24.96
N TYR A 13 -11.66 0.14 -26.08
CA TYR A 13 -10.83 1.33 -26.09
C TYR A 13 -11.26 2.37 -27.11
N ALA A 14 -10.89 3.61 -26.85
CA ALA A 14 -11.02 4.76 -27.73
C ALA A 14 -9.64 5.30 -28.13
N ILE A 15 -9.47 5.70 -29.37
CA ILE A 15 -8.23 6.26 -29.92
C ILE A 15 -8.43 7.75 -30.14
N PHE A 16 -7.52 8.59 -29.62
CA PHE A 16 -7.46 9.99 -29.97
C PHE A 16 -6.77 10.17 -31.33
N VAL A 17 -7.45 10.79 -32.27
CA VAL A 17 -6.97 10.99 -33.64
C VAL A 17 -6.78 12.49 -33.99
N GLY A 18 -6.96 13.37 -33.02
CA GLY A 18 -6.71 14.80 -33.17
C GLY A 18 -5.22 15.15 -33.24
N GLU A 19 -4.93 16.42 -33.37
CA GLU A 19 -3.54 16.91 -33.39
C GLU A 19 -2.86 16.70 -32.05
N LYS A 20 -1.75 15.97 -32.05
CA LYS A 20 -0.89 15.75 -30.87
C LYS A 20 0.21 16.78 -30.84
N THR A 21 0.28 17.56 -29.77
CA THR A 21 1.35 18.54 -29.60
C THR A 21 2.48 17.96 -28.72
N PRO A 22 3.72 18.48 -28.85
CA PRO A 22 4.81 18.11 -27.93
C PRO A 22 4.48 18.44 -26.44
N ARG A 23 3.53 19.34 -26.24
CA ARG A 23 3.08 19.75 -24.90
C ARG A 23 2.14 18.73 -24.26
N PHE A 24 1.16 18.24 -25.03
CA PHE A 24 0.16 17.28 -24.57
C PHE A 24 -0.38 16.48 -25.75
N GLY A 25 -0.25 15.17 -25.67
CA GLY A 25 -0.67 14.26 -26.74
C GLY A 25 -1.36 13.03 -26.17
N PRO A 26 -2.70 13.07 -25.95
CA PRO A 26 -3.47 11.87 -25.69
C PRO A 26 -3.25 10.84 -26.80
N ASP A 27 -3.27 9.55 -26.47
CA ASP A 27 -3.12 8.49 -27.45
C ASP A 27 -4.34 7.57 -27.45
N MET A 28 -4.48 6.77 -26.43
CA MET A 28 -5.60 5.83 -26.26
C MET A 28 -6.02 5.73 -24.81
N ALA A 29 -7.30 5.45 -24.58
CA ALA A 29 -7.83 5.09 -23.28
C ALA A 29 -8.80 3.93 -23.39
N GLY A 30 -8.92 3.08 -22.36
CA GLY A 30 -9.83 1.95 -22.43
C GLY A 30 -9.93 1.13 -21.17
N ILE A 31 -10.68 0.04 -21.27
CA ILE A 31 -10.86 -0.95 -20.21
C ILE A 31 -10.37 -2.29 -20.74
N SER A 32 -9.51 -2.95 -20.00
CA SER A 32 -9.07 -4.32 -20.26
C SER A 32 -9.79 -5.29 -19.34
N TYR A 33 -10.51 -6.23 -19.92
CA TYR A 33 -11.09 -7.39 -19.26
C TYR A 33 -10.13 -8.55 -19.48
N VAL A 34 -9.39 -8.95 -18.48
CA VAL A 34 -8.29 -9.88 -18.63
C VAL A 34 -8.70 -11.30 -18.25
N TYR A 35 -8.22 -12.27 -19.03
CA TYR A 35 -8.31 -13.68 -18.74
C TYR A 35 -6.94 -14.22 -18.25
N LYS A 36 -6.91 -15.41 -17.72
CA LYS A 36 -5.86 -16.11 -16.94
C LYS A 36 -4.38 -15.86 -17.30
N THR A 37 -4.02 -15.42 -18.48
CA THR A 37 -2.62 -15.28 -18.91
C THR A 37 -2.37 -13.97 -19.63
N TYR A 38 -2.52 -12.87 -18.90
CA TYR A 38 -2.20 -11.53 -19.42
C TYR A 38 -0.84 -11.09 -18.89
N GLU A 39 0.06 -10.80 -19.79
CA GLU A 39 1.39 -10.33 -19.48
C GLU A 39 1.87 -9.37 -20.57
N ILE A 40 2.42 -8.23 -20.18
CA ILE A 40 3.00 -7.25 -21.09
C ILE A 40 4.41 -6.95 -20.61
N GLN A 41 5.36 -6.99 -21.55
CA GLN A 41 6.76 -6.60 -21.33
C GLN A 41 7.17 -5.60 -22.39
N ARG A 42 7.77 -4.47 -21.97
CA ARG A 42 8.33 -3.45 -22.84
C ARG A 42 9.73 -3.08 -22.34
N LEU A 43 10.73 -3.11 -23.21
CA LEU A 43 12.11 -2.72 -22.86
C LEU A 43 12.21 -1.21 -22.62
N HIS A 44 11.43 -0.42 -23.38
CA HIS A 44 11.34 1.02 -23.25
C HIS A 44 9.89 1.42 -23.50
N GLY A 45 9.17 1.83 -22.48
CA GLY A 45 7.83 2.38 -22.61
C GLY A 45 7.82 3.66 -23.45
N GLU A 46 6.79 3.86 -24.25
CA GLU A 46 6.70 5.06 -25.13
C GLU A 46 5.84 6.16 -24.52
N PHE A 47 4.94 5.80 -23.60
CA PHE A 47 3.92 6.67 -23.02
C PHE A 47 4.02 6.73 -21.51
N TYR A 48 3.50 7.80 -20.92
CA TYR A 48 2.96 7.75 -19.59
C TYR A 48 1.68 6.91 -19.65
N VAL A 49 1.60 5.85 -18.84
CA VAL A 49 0.44 4.96 -18.78
C VAL A 49 -0.18 5.07 -17.41
N PHE A 50 -1.35 5.67 -17.31
CA PHE A 50 -2.14 5.75 -16.08
C PHE A 50 -3.09 4.56 -16.05
N GLU A 51 -3.06 3.78 -14.98
CA GLU A 51 -3.91 2.61 -14.83
C GLU A 51 -4.55 2.55 -13.45
N TYR A 52 -5.77 2.01 -13.38
CA TYR A 52 -6.49 1.76 -12.13
C TYR A 52 -7.10 0.36 -12.18
N ILE A 53 -6.91 -0.41 -11.11
CA ILE A 53 -7.41 -1.78 -10.97
C ILE A 53 -8.85 -1.74 -10.44
N ILE A 54 -9.81 -2.13 -11.28
CA ILE A 54 -11.24 -2.15 -10.96
C ILE A 54 -11.58 -3.36 -10.09
N SER A 55 -11.02 -4.53 -10.45
CA SER A 55 -11.21 -5.79 -9.74
C SER A 55 -10.04 -6.73 -9.98
N GLY A 56 -9.88 -7.75 -9.15
CA GLY A 56 -8.80 -8.71 -9.26
C GLY A 56 -7.47 -8.18 -8.73
N GLN A 57 -6.38 -8.82 -9.15
CA GLN A 57 -5.03 -8.49 -8.71
C GLN A 57 -3.99 -8.89 -9.76
N GLY A 58 -2.76 -8.43 -9.56
CA GLY A 58 -1.63 -8.75 -10.42
C GLY A 58 -0.35 -8.11 -9.92
N TYR A 59 0.61 -7.96 -10.81
CA TYR A 59 1.85 -7.29 -10.50
C TYR A 59 2.22 -6.26 -11.56
N VAL A 60 2.96 -5.25 -11.14
CA VAL A 60 3.56 -4.26 -12.00
C VAL A 60 5.04 -4.07 -11.63
N GLN A 61 5.89 -4.02 -12.63
CA GLN A 61 7.32 -3.77 -12.49
C GLN A 61 7.73 -2.60 -13.38
N GLN A 62 8.47 -1.66 -12.81
CA GLN A 62 9.13 -0.59 -13.52
C GLN A 62 10.63 -0.60 -13.16
N ASN A 63 11.49 -0.78 -14.16
CA ASN A 63 12.92 -1.05 -13.97
C ASN A 63 13.17 -2.27 -13.07
N GLU A 64 13.88 -2.10 -11.96
CA GLU A 64 14.19 -3.17 -11.00
C GLU A 64 13.10 -3.33 -9.92
N GLU A 65 12.19 -2.37 -9.80
CA GLU A 65 11.19 -2.32 -8.74
C GLU A 65 9.88 -3.01 -9.17
N ARG A 66 9.40 -3.96 -8.36
CA ARG A 66 8.18 -4.73 -8.61
C ARG A 66 7.24 -4.69 -7.40
N HIS A 67 5.97 -4.44 -7.69
CA HIS A 67 4.88 -4.40 -6.70
C HIS A 67 3.74 -5.33 -7.08
N GLU A 68 3.07 -5.88 -6.07
CA GLU A 68 1.74 -6.46 -6.24
C GLU A 68 0.69 -5.34 -6.20
N VAL A 69 -0.33 -5.45 -7.04
CA VAL A 69 -1.43 -4.48 -7.13
C VAL A 69 -2.78 -5.18 -7.07
N HIS A 70 -3.73 -4.53 -6.40
CA HIS A 70 -5.05 -5.07 -6.09
C HIS A 70 -6.16 -4.13 -6.53
N ALA A 71 -7.40 -4.60 -6.49
CA ALA A 71 -8.56 -3.74 -6.73
C ALA A 71 -8.53 -2.50 -5.83
N GLY A 72 -8.69 -1.32 -6.41
CA GLY A 72 -8.59 -0.02 -5.73
C GLY A 72 -7.23 0.67 -5.86
N ASP A 73 -6.21 -0.02 -6.34
CA ASP A 73 -4.88 0.55 -6.58
C ASP A 73 -4.79 1.21 -7.96
N ALA A 74 -3.93 2.22 -8.06
CA ALA A 74 -3.54 2.83 -9.33
C ALA A 74 -2.02 2.74 -9.50
N TYR A 75 -1.56 2.84 -10.75
CA TYR A 75 -0.15 2.99 -11.04
C TYR A 75 0.10 3.83 -12.30
N ILE A 76 1.30 4.39 -12.38
CA ILE A 76 1.76 5.20 -13.49
C ILE A 76 3.05 4.61 -14.04
N LEU A 77 3.04 4.15 -15.29
CA LEU A 77 4.27 3.72 -15.96
C LEU A 77 4.87 4.89 -16.72
N MET A 78 6.18 5.09 -16.53
CA MET A 78 6.92 6.23 -17.10
C MET A 78 7.53 5.87 -18.47
N PRO A 79 7.57 6.80 -19.43
CA PRO A 79 8.26 6.57 -20.69
C PRO A 79 9.77 6.39 -20.49
N GLY A 80 10.41 5.59 -21.33
CA GLY A 80 11.83 5.28 -21.27
C GLY A 80 12.22 4.19 -20.27
N THR A 81 11.30 3.73 -19.41
CA THR A 81 11.56 2.68 -18.42
C THR A 81 11.28 1.29 -18.97
N TYR A 82 11.95 0.29 -18.40
CA TYR A 82 11.54 -1.11 -18.54
C TYR A 82 10.20 -1.30 -17.82
N GLN A 83 9.26 -1.97 -18.48
CA GLN A 83 7.92 -2.21 -17.95
C GLN A 83 7.55 -3.67 -18.12
N HIS A 84 7.16 -4.32 -17.03
CA HIS A 84 6.70 -5.69 -17.02
C HIS A 84 5.54 -5.82 -16.05
N TYR A 85 4.36 -6.18 -16.54
CA TYR A 85 3.19 -6.32 -15.71
C TYR A 85 2.26 -7.41 -16.22
N GLY A 86 1.57 -8.04 -15.28
CA GLY A 86 0.71 -9.16 -15.57
C GLY A 86 -0.37 -9.38 -14.52
N SER A 87 -1.43 -10.04 -14.96
CA SER A 87 -2.57 -10.42 -14.14
C SER A 87 -2.30 -11.68 -13.34
N ASP A 88 -2.85 -11.78 -12.14
CA ASP A 88 -2.91 -13.05 -11.40
C ASP A 88 -3.73 -14.09 -12.15
N PHE A 89 -3.30 -15.33 -12.10
CA PHE A 89 -3.93 -16.42 -12.81
C PHE A 89 -5.28 -16.85 -12.21
N HIS A 90 -5.42 -16.77 -10.88
CA HIS A 90 -6.61 -17.22 -10.15
C HIS A 90 -7.61 -16.08 -9.91
N ASN A 91 -7.13 -14.85 -9.84
CA ASN A 91 -7.95 -13.65 -9.63
C ASN A 91 -7.56 -12.55 -10.63
N PRO A 92 -7.83 -12.76 -11.94
CA PRO A 92 -7.40 -11.85 -12.99
C PRO A 92 -8.04 -10.48 -12.85
N TRP A 93 -7.27 -9.45 -13.13
CA TRP A 93 -7.75 -8.07 -13.01
C TRP A 93 -8.63 -7.62 -14.16
N THR A 94 -9.52 -6.69 -13.85
CA THR A 94 -10.11 -5.74 -14.80
C THR A 94 -9.55 -4.38 -14.48
N LYS A 95 -9.11 -3.62 -15.48
CA LYS A 95 -8.48 -2.31 -15.30
C LYS A 95 -8.92 -1.29 -16.32
N VAL A 96 -8.98 -0.02 -15.93
CA VAL A 96 -9.09 1.13 -16.84
C VAL A 96 -7.70 1.76 -16.99
N TRP A 97 -7.39 2.22 -18.22
CA TRP A 97 -6.08 2.75 -18.55
C TRP A 97 -6.14 3.92 -19.53
N PHE A 98 -5.11 4.77 -19.51
CA PHE A 98 -4.94 5.91 -20.39
C PHE A 98 -3.47 6.09 -20.76
N ASN A 99 -3.17 6.18 -22.04
CA ASN A 99 -1.85 6.45 -22.61
C ASN A 99 -1.76 7.90 -23.08
N VAL A 100 -0.72 8.59 -22.67
CA VAL A 100 -0.52 10.00 -22.99
C VAL A 100 0.97 10.35 -23.03
N ASN A 101 1.33 11.36 -23.81
CA ASN A 101 2.67 11.94 -23.87
C ASN A 101 2.61 13.46 -23.74
N GLY A 102 3.77 14.07 -23.51
CA GLY A 102 3.97 15.51 -23.56
C GLY A 102 4.61 16.10 -22.30
N SER A 103 5.21 17.28 -22.48
CA SER A 103 5.90 17.99 -21.39
C SER A 103 4.96 18.40 -20.25
N LEU A 104 3.69 18.66 -20.53
CA LEU A 104 2.69 18.98 -19.51
C LEU A 104 2.55 17.84 -18.49
N VAL A 105 2.48 16.58 -18.96
CA VAL A 105 2.35 15.41 -18.08
C VAL A 105 3.54 15.32 -17.13
N ARG A 106 4.77 15.46 -17.68
CA ARG A 106 5.99 15.43 -16.88
C ARG A 106 5.99 16.52 -15.80
N HIS A 107 5.65 17.76 -16.15
CA HIS A 107 5.62 18.86 -15.17
C HIS A 107 4.56 18.63 -14.09
N LEU A 108 3.37 18.19 -14.48
CA LEU A 108 2.33 17.89 -13.51
C LEU A 108 2.75 16.78 -12.53
N LEU A 109 3.35 15.69 -13.02
CA LEU A 109 3.82 14.62 -12.14
C LEU A 109 4.88 15.13 -11.15
N SER A 110 5.83 15.96 -11.60
CA SER A 110 6.85 16.57 -10.75
C SER A 110 6.26 17.55 -9.74
N ASP A 111 5.39 18.47 -10.18
CA ASP A 111 4.77 19.50 -9.32
C ASP A 111 3.87 18.87 -8.23
N TYR A 112 3.28 17.71 -8.49
CA TYR A 112 2.46 16.94 -7.56
C TYR A 112 3.22 15.82 -6.83
N SER A 113 4.56 15.73 -6.98
CA SER A 113 5.45 14.74 -6.36
C SER A 113 5.05 13.28 -6.66
N LEU A 114 4.62 13.01 -7.89
CA LEU A 114 4.24 11.67 -8.38
C LEU A 114 5.26 11.06 -9.32
N ASP A 115 6.44 11.63 -9.44
CA ASP A 115 7.54 11.18 -10.30
C ASP A 115 8.55 10.26 -9.58
N THR A 116 8.43 10.13 -8.25
CA THR A 116 9.25 9.25 -7.41
C THR A 116 8.61 7.90 -7.09
N GLU A 117 7.29 7.85 -7.11
CA GLU A 117 6.49 6.65 -6.86
C GLU A 117 5.71 6.28 -8.12
N PHE A 118 5.51 4.99 -8.36
CA PHE A 118 4.72 4.58 -9.52
C PHE A 118 3.51 3.72 -9.16
N VAL A 119 3.36 3.28 -7.91
CA VAL A 119 2.19 2.57 -7.39
C VAL A 119 1.53 3.38 -6.28
N PHE A 120 0.22 3.53 -6.36
CA PHE A 120 -0.62 4.31 -5.46
C PHE A 120 -1.71 3.41 -4.89
N PRO A 121 -1.54 2.89 -3.66
CA PRO A 121 -2.52 1.98 -3.07
C PRO A 121 -3.78 2.70 -2.62
N SER A 122 -4.92 2.03 -2.76
CA SER A 122 -6.22 2.44 -2.19
C SER A 122 -6.67 3.84 -2.59
N VAL A 123 -6.56 4.19 -3.88
CA VAL A 123 -6.97 5.53 -4.39
C VAL A 123 -8.49 5.73 -4.48
N GLY A 124 -9.27 4.74 -4.10
CA GLY A 124 -10.73 4.79 -4.03
C GLY A 124 -11.40 4.38 -5.34
N ASP A 125 -11.49 5.27 -6.31
CA ASP A 125 -12.12 4.99 -7.61
C ASP A 125 -11.31 5.52 -8.79
N GLY A 126 -11.45 4.90 -9.95
CA GLY A 126 -10.81 5.30 -11.20
C GLY A 126 -11.67 6.23 -12.07
N SER A 127 -12.67 6.93 -11.49
CA SER A 127 -13.69 7.68 -12.23
C SER A 127 -13.11 8.58 -13.32
N LYS A 128 -12.01 9.29 -13.05
CA LYS A 128 -11.40 10.21 -14.03
C LYS A 128 -10.81 9.51 -15.24
N LEU A 129 -10.28 8.30 -15.09
CA LEU A 129 -9.80 7.51 -16.22
C LEU A 129 -10.95 7.00 -17.09
N PHE A 130 -12.10 6.63 -16.48
CA PHE A 130 -13.32 6.32 -17.22
C PHE A 130 -13.84 7.54 -18.00
N GLU A 131 -13.92 8.71 -17.34
CA GLU A 131 -14.35 9.95 -17.99
C GLU A 131 -13.43 10.33 -19.17
N ILE A 132 -12.11 10.10 -19.05
CA ILE A 132 -11.15 10.29 -20.16
C ILE A 132 -11.48 9.37 -21.33
N ALA A 133 -11.69 8.08 -21.08
CA ALA A 133 -12.00 7.11 -22.13
C ALA A 133 -13.30 7.48 -22.85
N GLU A 134 -14.37 7.81 -22.12
CA GLU A 134 -15.64 8.26 -22.69
C GLU A 134 -15.51 9.58 -23.46
N THR A 135 -14.69 10.52 -22.96
CA THR A 135 -14.48 11.82 -23.63
C THR A 135 -13.79 11.65 -24.96
N ILE A 136 -12.77 10.77 -25.04
CA ILE A 136 -12.10 10.43 -26.30
C ILE A 136 -13.07 9.67 -27.24
N GLU A 137 -13.87 8.74 -26.73
CA GLU A 137 -14.86 7.99 -27.53
C GLU A 137 -15.89 8.91 -28.16
N ARG A 138 -16.41 9.91 -27.42
CA ARG A 138 -17.41 10.87 -27.89
C ARG A 138 -16.85 11.90 -28.87
N ASN A 139 -15.62 12.32 -28.67
CA ASN A 139 -14.99 13.35 -29.51
C ASN A 139 -13.48 13.07 -29.69
N PRO A 140 -13.13 12.12 -30.59
CA PRO A 140 -11.75 11.67 -30.76
C PRO A 140 -10.80 12.70 -31.39
N ILE A 141 -11.31 13.81 -31.93
CA ILE A 141 -10.52 14.81 -32.66
C ILE A 141 -10.18 16.02 -31.78
N SER A 142 -11.14 16.53 -31.02
CA SER A 142 -11.04 17.83 -30.33
C SER A 142 -11.31 17.77 -28.83
N SER A 143 -11.12 16.59 -28.19
CA SER A 143 -11.29 16.41 -26.75
C SER A 143 -10.03 16.72 -25.94
N GLN A 144 -8.92 17.15 -26.56
CA GLN A 144 -7.61 17.31 -25.93
C GLN A 144 -7.62 18.14 -24.66
N ASP A 145 -8.26 19.30 -24.68
CA ASP A 145 -8.30 20.22 -23.52
C ASP A 145 -9.12 19.64 -22.37
N GLN A 146 -10.25 19.00 -22.68
CA GLN A 146 -11.06 18.33 -21.67
C GLN A 146 -10.34 17.14 -21.06
N VAL A 147 -9.63 16.35 -21.86
CA VAL A 147 -8.79 15.23 -21.38
C VAL A 147 -7.66 15.74 -20.48
N ALA A 148 -7.04 16.89 -20.82
CA ALA A 148 -6.00 17.49 -19.97
C ALA A 148 -6.53 17.90 -18.59
N LEU A 149 -7.73 18.48 -18.53
CA LEU A 149 -8.39 18.84 -17.26
C LEU A 149 -8.73 17.60 -16.41
N LEU A 150 -9.25 16.56 -17.03
CA LEU A 150 -9.55 15.29 -16.35
C LEU A 150 -8.29 14.61 -15.83
N LEU A 151 -7.20 14.64 -16.59
CA LEU A 151 -5.90 14.13 -16.16
C LEU A 151 -5.36 14.93 -14.97
N LEU A 152 -5.44 16.25 -14.99
CA LEU A 152 -5.04 17.09 -13.85
C LEU A 152 -5.82 16.70 -12.57
N GLN A 153 -7.15 16.53 -12.68
CA GLN A 153 -7.97 16.10 -11.55
C GLN A 153 -7.57 14.71 -11.04
N HIS A 154 -7.22 13.80 -11.94
CA HIS A 154 -6.73 12.47 -11.56
C HIS A 154 -5.39 12.55 -10.82
N ILE A 155 -4.44 13.34 -11.32
CA ILE A 155 -3.14 13.60 -10.70
C ILE A 155 -3.30 14.22 -9.30
N GLN A 156 -4.17 15.22 -9.14
CA GLN A 156 -4.48 15.83 -7.84
C GLN A 156 -5.02 14.81 -6.84
N LYS A 157 -5.88 13.90 -7.30
CA LYS A 157 -6.41 12.83 -6.47
C LYS A 157 -5.31 11.87 -6.01
N LEU A 158 -4.44 11.41 -6.92
CA LEU A 158 -3.32 10.53 -6.58
C LEU A 158 -2.38 11.18 -5.56
N SER A 159 -2.01 12.44 -5.76
CA SER A 159 -1.17 13.20 -4.81
C SER A 159 -1.84 13.34 -3.44
N SER A 160 -3.14 13.61 -3.40
CA SER A 160 -3.88 13.68 -2.13
C SER A 160 -3.89 12.33 -1.39
N CYS A 161 -4.04 11.21 -2.12
CA CYS A 161 -3.98 9.87 -1.53
C CYS A 161 -2.58 9.55 -1.01
N LEU A 162 -1.52 9.90 -1.75
CA LEU A 162 -0.14 9.71 -1.32
C LEU A 162 0.16 10.48 -0.03
N ASN A 163 -0.24 11.76 0.03
CA ASN A 163 -0.07 12.59 1.23
C ASN A 163 -0.86 12.04 2.43
N ALA A 164 -2.12 11.63 2.23
CA ALA A 164 -2.93 11.03 3.28
C ALA A 164 -2.35 9.71 3.80
N ASN A 165 -1.77 8.88 2.92
CA ASN A 165 -1.07 7.67 3.29
C ASN A 165 0.22 7.97 4.06
N ALA A 166 0.99 8.98 3.66
CA ALA A 166 2.19 9.42 4.36
C ALA A 166 1.86 9.95 5.77
N GLU A 167 0.82 10.78 5.92
CA GLU A 167 0.33 11.25 7.21
C GLU A 167 -0.20 10.09 8.07
N GLY A 168 -0.95 9.16 7.47
CA GLY A 168 -1.43 7.96 8.14
C GLY A 168 -0.29 7.09 8.64
N ASN A 169 0.73 6.86 7.83
CA ASN A 169 1.92 6.11 8.22
C ASN A 169 2.70 6.80 9.34
N ALA A 170 2.88 8.12 9.29
CA ALA A 170 3.51 8.91 10.34
C ALA A 170 2.71 8.85 11.66
N THR A 171 1.39 8.95 11.57
CA THR A 171 0.50 8.83 12.73
C THR A 171 0.54 7.43 13.35
N ALA A 172 0.49 6.38 12.53
CA ALA A 172 0.61 5.00 12.99
C ALA A 172 1.98 4.73 13.63
N TYR A 173 3.06 5.31 13.08
CA TYR A 173 4.40 5.26 13.67
C TYR A 173 4.45 5.95 15.04
N ALA A 174 3.84 7.11 15.18
CA ALA A 174 3.73 7.79 16.48
C ALA A 174 2.97 6.94 17.51
N MET A 175 1.91 6.25 17.10
CA MET A 175 1.19 5.30 17.98
C MET A 175 2.09 4.13 18.41
N LYS A 176 2.90 3.60 17.50
CA LYS A 176 3.86 2.53 17.79
C LYS A 176 4.89 2.99 18.82
N GLN A 177 5.48 4.15 18.63
CA GLN A 177 6.43 4.78 19.55
C GLN A 177 5.80 4.99 20.95
N TYR A 178 4.57 5.49 21.00
CA TYR A 178 3.84 5.64 22.28
C TYR A 178 3.70 4.31 23.01
N ILE A 179 3.33 3.22 22.33
CA ILE A 179 3.21 1.88 22.92
C ILE A 179 4.57 1.42 23.50
N GLU A 180 5.65 1.60 22.74
CA GLU A 180 7.01 1.21 23.17
C GLU A 180 7.48 1.98 24.39
N GLN A 181 7.18 3.27 24.48
CA GLN A 181 7.56 4.14 25.60
C GLN A 181 6.73 3.87 26.87
N HIS A 182 5.49 3.39 26.74
CA HIS A 182 4.57 3.15 27.86
C HIS A 182 4.36 1.66 28.15
N LEU A 183 5.36 0.83 27.85
CA LEU A 183 5.23 -0.63 27.97
C LEU A 183 5.02 -1.12 29.42
N ALA A 184 5.50 -0.38 30.41
CA ALA A 184 5.33 -0.70 31.83
C ALA A 184 3.91 -0.48 32.36
N GLU A 185 3.12 0.36 31.69
CA GLU A 185 1.76 0.73 32.07
C GLU A 185 0.72 -0.11 31.31
N PRO A 186 -0.50 -0.25 31.82
CA PRO A 186 -1.59 -0.84 31.03
C PRO A 186 -1.90 0.03 29.81
N LEU A 187 -1.93 -0.57 28.62
CA LEU A 187 -2.26 0.15 27.39
C LEU A 187 -3.73 0.60 27.41
N SER A 188 -3.94 1.92 27.40
CA SER A 188 -5.23 2.56 27.17
C SER A 188 -5.35 2.95 25.69
N ILE A 189 -6.34 2.39 25.01
CA ILE A 189 -6.61 2.76 23.60
C ILE A 189 -7.14 4.19 23.51
N ASP A 190 -7.83 4.66 24.54
CA ASP A 190 -8.33 6.04 24.58
C ASP A 190 -7.18 7.04 24.70
N SER A 191 -6.22 6.79 25.59
CA SER A 191 -5.01 7.62 25.71
C SER A 191 -4.14 7.57 24.45
N LEU A 192 -4.03 6.41 23.80
CA LEU A 192 -3.33 6.25 22.53
C LEU A 192 -4.00 7.08 21.41
N ALA A 193 -5.32 7.04 21.34
CA ALA A 193 -6.11 7.79 20.35
C ALA A 193 -6.02 9.31 20.59
N GLU A 194 -6.09 9.74 21.86
CA GLU A 194 -5.91 11.13 22.27
C GLU A 194 -4.51 11.67 21.91
N TYR A 195 -3.46 10.86 22.15
CA TYR A 195 -2.09 11.22 21.81
C TYR A 195 -1.89 11.56 20.34
N VAL A 196 -2.61 10.87 19.44
CA VAL A 196 -2.54 11.12 17.99
C VAL A 196 -3.74 11.95 17.47
N HIS A 197 -4.55 12.55 18.33
CA HIS A 197 -5.71 13.37 18.00
C HIS A 197 -6.75 12.68 17.09
N LEU A 198 -6.95 11.38 17.28
CA LEU A 198 -7.92 10.59 16.54
C LEU A 198 -9.04 10.07 17.47
N SER A 199 -10.18 9.71 16.88
CA SER A 199 -11.16 8.89 17.60
C SER A 199 -10.61 7.48 17.80
N ARG A 200 -11.04 6.80 18.88
CA ARG A 200 -10.67 5.42 19.19
C ARG A 200 -10.83 4.47 18.01
N SER A 201 -11.96 4.54 17.31
CA SER A 201 -12.23 3.70 16.13
C SER A 201 -11.24 3.98 15.01
N ARG A 202 -10.97 5.25 14.71
CA ARG A 202 -10.04 5.64 13.65
C ARG A 202 -8.60 5.22 13.95
N ALA A 203 -8.15 5.38 15.20
CA ALA A 203 -6.83 4.95 15.65
C ALA A 203 -6.64 3.42 15.50
N LEU A 204 -7.64 2.62 15.92
CA LEU A 204 -7.58 1.16 15.78
C LEU A 204 -7.52 0.71 14.32
N HIS A 205 -8.34 1.29 13.44
CA HIS A 205 -8.32 0.98 12.01
C HIS A 205 -6.98 1.37 11.37
N LEU A 206 -6.54 2.61 11.56
CA LEU A 206 -5.28 3.10 11.02
C LEU A 206 -4.09 2.22 11.42
N TYR A 207 -3.96 1.90 12.71
CA TYR A 207 -2.87 1.05 13.19
C TYR A 207 -2.91 -0.35 12.56
N LYS A 208 -4.11 -0.93 12.44
CA LYS A 208 -4.30 -2.24 11.82
C LYS A 208 -4.01 -2.22 10.31
N ASP A 209 -4.39 -1.18 9.61
CA ASP A 209 -4.15 -1.03 8.17
C ASP A 209 -2.64 -0.93 7.87
N VAL A 210 -1.89 -0.16 8.69
CA VAL A 210 -0.44 0.03 8.49
C VAL A 210 0.38 -1.17 8.98
N TYR A 211 0.06 -1.73 10.16
CA TYR A 211 0.90 -2.78 10.79
C TYR A 211 0.29 -4.19 10.73
N HIS A 212 -0.87 -4.37 10.13
CA HIS A 212 -1.60 -5.65 10.01
C HIS A 212 -1.83 -6.37 11.36
N THR A 213 -1.78 -5.61 12.45
CA THR A 213 -2.02 -6.08 13.82
C THR A 213 -2.72 -5.01 14.64
N THR A 214 -3.31 -5.37 15.79
CA THR A 214 -3.92 -4.39 16.68
C THR A 214 -2.89 -3.79 17.64
N PRO A 215 -3.08 -2.52 18.12
CA PRO A 215 -2.22 -1.92 19.14
C PRO A 215 -2.03 -2.80 20.38
N TYR A 216 -3.10 -3.41 20.87
CA TYR A 216 -3.04 -4.30 22.04
C TYR A 216 -2.25 -5.58 21.77
N ARG A 217 -2.37 -6.18 20.59
CA ARG A 217 -1.61 -7.38 20.22
C ARG A 217 -0.12 -7.07 20.09
N TYR A 218 0.23 -5.91 19.53
CA TYR A 218 1.61 -5.45 19.46
C TYR A 218 2.19 -5.18 20.84
N TYR A 219 1.51 -4.42 21.69
CA TYR A 219 1.87 -4.18 23.08
C TYR A 219 2.11 -5.48 23.87
N PHE A 220 1.22 -6.44 23.70
CA PHE A 220 1.34 -7.73 24.38
C PHE A 220 2.54 -8.55 23.89
N SER A 221 2.85 -8.54 22.58
CA SER A 221 4.04 -9.23 22.04
C SER A 221 5.33 -8.63 22.60
N LEU A 222 5.42 -7.31 22.68
CA LEU A 222 6.58 -6.64 23.28
C LEU A 222 6.80 -7.02 24.77
N LYS A 223 5.72 -7.11 25.55
CA LYS A 223 5.82 -7.59 26.94
C LYS A 223 6.32 -9.03 27.02
N MET A 224 5.86 -9.89 26.12
CA MET A 224 6.33 -11.27 26.07
C MET A 224 7.81 -11.36 25.67
N GLU A 225 8.26 -10.58 24.68
CA GLU A 225 9.66 -10.50 24.28
C GLU A 225 10.57 -9.99 25.42
N LEU A 226 10.15 -8.92 26.10
CA LEU A 226 10.88 -8.40 27.26
C LEU A 226 10.97 -9.43 28.39
N SER A 227 9.90 -10.23 28.59
CA SER A 227 9.88 -11.29 29.61
C SER A 227 10.94 -12.37 29.36
N LEU A 228 11.24 -12.72 28.10
CA LEU A 228 12.32 -13.66 27.76
C LEU A 228 13.67 -13.12 28.22
N SER A 229 13.95 -11.85 27.94
CA SER A 229 15.19 -11.20 28.37
C SER A 229 15.33 -11.17 29.88
N LEU A 230 14.26 -10.82 30.61
CA LEU A 230 14.26 -10.82 32.07
C LEU A 230 14.44 -12.21 32.66
N LEU A 231 13.80 -13.22 32.10
CA LEU A 231 13.91 -14.61 32.56
C LEU A 231 15.31 -15.20 32.35
N SER A 232 15.98 -14.86 31.23
CA SER A 232 17.30 -15.41 30.89
C SER A 232 18.46 -14.64 31.49
N ARG A 233 18.33 -13.32 31.66
CA ARG A 233 19.46 -12.43 32.03
C ARG A 233 19.44 -11.90 33.45
N THR A 234 18.38 -12.17 34.22
CA THR A 234 18.25 -11.68 35.59
C THR A 234 17.90 -12.81 36.57
N SER A 235 18.17 -12.56 37.84
CA SER A 235 17.76 -13.43 38.96
C SER A 235 16.38 -13.08 39.52
N MET A 236 15.65 -12.16 38.91
CA MET A 236 14.32 -11.73 39.37
C MET A 236 13.37 -12.92 39.49
N SER A 237 12.57 -12.96 40.53
CA SER A 237 11.51 -13.96 40.69
C SER A 237 10.42 -13.78 39.61
N ILE A 238 9.64 -14.81 39.36
CA ILE A 238 8.52 -14.75 38.41
C ILE A 238 7.50 -13.65 38.80
N SER A 239 7.34 -13.45 40.14
CA SER A 239 6.44 -12.43 40.66
C SER A 239 6.97 -11.01 40.41
N GLU A 240 8.28 -10.78 40.57
CA GLU A 240 8.91 -9.49 40.28
C GLU A 240 8.83 -9.16 38.77
N ILE A 241 9.09 -10.14 37.90
CA ILE A 241 8.93 -9.98 36.44
C ILE A 241 7.49 -9.65 36.07
N ALA A 242 6.51 -10.37 36.64
CA ALA A 242 5.10 -10.08 36.41
C ALA A 242 4.74 -8.64 36.79
N LYS A 243 5.20 -8.20 37.98
CA LYS A 243 4.99 -6.83 38.46
C LYS A 243 5.67 -5.79 37.54
N GLN A 244 6.94 -6.01 37.18
CA GLN A 244 7.67 -5.11 36.27
C GLN A 244 7.03 -4.97 34.91
N LEU A 245 6.42 -6.03 34.40
CA LEU A 245 5.69 -6.03 33.12
C LEU A 245 4.23 -5.56 33.26
N GLY A 246 3.82 -5.10 34.46
CA GLY A 246 2.47 -4.58 34.71
C GLY A 246 1.36 -5.64 34.58
N PHE A 247 1.65 -6.90 34.94
CA PHE A 247 0.61 -7.92 35.14
C PHE A 247 0.01 -7.82 36.52
N ASN A 248 -1.29 -8.09 36.64
CA ASN A 248 -2.01 -8.01 37.92
C ASN A 248 -1.43 -8.98 38.96
N ASP A 249 -1.02 -10.18 38.51
CA ASP A 249 -0.41 -11.21 39.36
C ASP A 249 0.49 -12.15 38.52
N CYS A 250 1.27 -12.97 39.23
CA CYS A 250 2.19 -13.92 38.62
C CYS A 250 1.50 -15.12 37.94
N GLN A 251 0.26 -15.44 38.32
CA GLN A 251 -0.49 -16.52 37.67
C GLN A 251 -1.00 -16.08 36.30
N HIS A 252 -1.53 -14.85 36.19
CA HIS A 252 -1.93 -14.24 34.93
C HIS A 252 -0.72 -14.12 33.97
N PHE A 253 0.42 -13.64 34.45
CA PHE A 253 1.65 -13.63 33.66
C PHE A 253 2.06 -15.03 33.19
N SER A 254 2.12 -16.01 34.10
CA SER A 254 2.57 -17.37 33.80
C SER A 254 1.65 -18.08 32.78
N SER A 255 0.34 -17.89 32.89
CA SER A 255 -0.64 -18.41 31.96
C SER A 255 -0.52 -17.77 30.57
N SER A 256 -0.32 -16.44 30.52
CA SER A 256 -0.14 -15.68 29.32
C SER A 256 1.16 -16.07 28.59
N PHE A 257 2.26 -16.18 29.33
CA PHE A 257 3.56 -16.62 28.83
C PHE A 257 3.49 -18.04 28.26
N LYS A 258 2.89 -18.99 29.00
CA LYS A 258 2.69 -20.36 28.52
C LYS A 258 1.84 -20.41 27.27
N LYS A 259 0.78 -19.59 27.18
CA LYS A 259 -0.07 -19.50 25.99
C LYS A 259 0.70 -18.97 24.78
N PHE A 260 1.64 -18.05 24.99
CA PHE A 260 2.40 -17.41 23.92
C PHE A 260 3.59 -18.25 23.45
N TYR A 261 4.36 -18.84 24.37
CA TYR A 261 5.59 -19.60 24.08
C TYR A 261 5.47 -21.12 24.26
N GLY A 262 4.31 -21.63 24.66
CA GLY A 262 4.08 -23.06 24.82
C GLY A 262 4.59 -23.66 26.13
N VAL A 263 5.49 -23.00 26.85
CA VAL A 263 6.12 -23.47 28.10
C VAL A 263 5.96 -22.48 29.23
N PRO A 264 5.85 -22.91 30.51
CA PRO A 264 5.79 -22.00 31.66
C PRO A 264 7.09 -21.20 31.84
N PRO A 265 7.04 -19.95 32.42
CA PRO A 265 8.20 -19.10 32.60
C PRO A 265 9.32 -19.77 33.41
N LEU A 266 8.98 -20.48 34.48
CA LEU A 266 9.96 -21.18 35.32
C LEU A 266 10.69 -22.30 34.59
N GLN A 267 9.98 -23.03 33.73
CA GLN A 267 10.56 -24.06 32.88
C GLN A 267 11.49 -23.46 31.85
N TYR A 268 11.06 -22.38 31.18
CA TYR A 268 11.89 -21.62 30.23
C TYR A 268 13.21 -21.16 30.87
N ARG A 269 13.17 -20.58 32.08
CA ARG A 269 14.35 -20.16 32.81
C ARG A 269 15.33 -21.30 33.08
N LYS A 270 14.83 -22.48 33.50
CA LYS A 270 15.67 -23.65 33.78
C LYS A 270 16.40 -24.15 32.55
N THR A 271 15.72 -24.18 31.38
CA THR A 271 16.35 -24.59 30.13
C THR A 271 17.41 -23.61 29.64
N THR A 272 17.13 -22.31 29.67
CA THR A 272 18.10 -21.28 29.25
C THR A 272 19.28 -21.10 30.15
N GLN A 273 19.18 -21.42 31.43
CA GLN A 273 20.29 -21.37 32.39
C GLN A 273 21.12 -22.69 32.46
N ALA A 274 20.59 -23.79 31.90
CA ALA A 274 21.32 -25.05 31.77
C ALA A 274 22.24 -25.08 30.53
N ASP A 275 21.95 -24.23 29.55
CA ASP A 275 22.69 -24.11 28.28
C ASP A 275 23.72 -22.96 28.27
N ALA A 276 23.86 -22.22 29.38
CA ALA A 276 24.82 -21.12 29.62
C ALA A 276 25.91 -21.51 30.57
#